data_7033706e3314ac1400db585cff0e7665
#
_entry.id   7033706e3314ac1400db585cff0e7665
#
_cell.length_a   1.000
_cell.length_b   1.000
_cell.length_c   1.000
_cell.angle_alpha   90.00
_cell.angle_beta   90.00
_cell.angle_gamma   90.00
#
_symmetry.space_group_name_H-M   'P 1'
#
loop_
_entity.id
_entity.type
_entity.pdbx_description
1 polymer ?
#
loop_
_entity_poly.entity_id
_entity_poly.type
_entity_poly.pdbx_seq_one_letter_code
_entity_poly.pdbx_strand_id
1 'polypeptide(L)'
;MTLNMSDAPQRRTLMAWIAGVLTLLVAAAVVAITPTRADAATFVDLGTAESYAVLAGSTVTNTGPSVVTGDVGVSPGTAVTGFPPGTVVEGSIYTGDAAAGAQADLGTAYDNAFGQPTEFSLSAAPVSPTLIPGTYAVESGLLVTGTWTLDAQGNPDAVWVFKVPAGLTTASGSNIILQNGAQACNVFWVTDESATLGSDSNFVGTLMALTQITVNSGATVQGRVLARNAAVTLNNNVITRPECGTTTTTTGDAATGDAATGDAATGDAATGDAATGDAATGDAATG
;
A
#
# COMPACT_ATOMS: atom_id res chain seq x y z
N MET A 1 -80.17 19.86 38.98
CA MET A 1 -79.65 19.01 37.92
C MET A 1 -78.17 19.30 37.88
N THR A 2 -77.36 18.52 38.59
CA THR A 2 -75.90 18.74 38.77
C THR A 2 -75.15 17.78 37.86
N LEU A 3 -74.47 18.31 36.86
CA LEU A 3 -73.60 17.56 35.99
C LEU A 3 -72.23 17.30 36.68
N ASN A 4 -71.99 16.05 36.92
CA ASN A 4 -70.76 15.56 37.54
C ASN A 4 -69.63 15.53 36.51
N MET A 5 -68.65 16.43 36.64
CA MET A 5 -67.39 16.43 35.82
C MET A 5 -66.36 15.60 36.54
N SER A 6 -66.29 14.33 36.22
CA SER A 6 -65.22 13.41 36.68
C SER A 6 -64.59 12.65 35.55
N ASP A 7 -63.82 13.37 34.65
CA ASP A 7 -63.09 12.73 33.56
C ASP A 7 -61.66 13.32 33.37
N ALA A 8 -61.11 13.90 34.43
CA ALA A 8 -59.79 14.54 34.31
C ALA A 8 -58.53 13.64 34.44
N PRO A 9 -58.54 12.44 35.08
CA PRO A 9 -57.28 11.67 35.22
C PRO A 9 -56.87 10.85 33.98
N GLN A 10 -57.85 10.36 33.18
CA GLN A 10 -57.53 9.46 32.04
C GLN A 10 -56.91 10.18 30.87
N ARG A 11 -57.19 11.45 30.64
CA ARG A 11 -56.55 12.21 29.54
C ARG A 11 -55.06 12.53 29.79
N ARG A 12 -54.68 12.71 31.06
CA ARG A 12 -53.28 12.99 31.42
C ARG A 12 -52.38 11.76 31.27
N THR A 13 -52.88 10.58 31.59
CA THR A 13 -52.15 9.32 31.41
C THR A 13 -52.02 8.96 29.93
N LEU A 14 -53.07 9.17 29.11
CA LEU A 14 -53.03 8.90 27.67
C LEU A 14 -51.99 9.82 26.94
N MET A 15 -51.96 11.10 27.28
CA MET A 15 -50.97 12.04 26.73
C MET A 15 -49.52 11.71 27.16
N ALA A 16 -49.31 11.23 28.39
CA ALA A 16 -48.00 10.80 28.84
C ALA A 16 -47.50 9.55 28.10
N TRP A 17 -48.39 8.61 27.80
CA TRP A 17 -48.05 7.42 27.00
C TRP A 17 -47.74 7.75 25.54
N ILE A 18 -48.53 8.65 24.92
CA ILE A 18 -48.27 9.09 23.54
C ILE A 18 -46.94 9.85 23.44
N ALA A 19 -46.63 10.71 24.40
CA ALA A 19 -45.33 11.41 24.43
C ALA A 19 -44.15 10.43 24.63
N GLY A 20 -44.30 9.41 25.50
CA GLY A 20 -43.26 8.39 25.70
C GLY A 20 -43.01 7.52 24.47
N VAL A 21 -44.07 7.11 23.76
CA VAL A 21 -43.96 6.32 22.53
C VAL A 21 -43.35 7.17 21.40
N LEU A 22 -43.72 8.45 21.29
CA LEU A 22 -43.17 9.34 20.26
C LEU A 22 -41.67 9.61 20.48
N THR A 23 -41.22 9.80 21.73
CA THR A 23 -39.79 9.94 22.05
C THR A 23 -39.02 8.66 21.80
N LEU A 24 -39.61 7.49 22.04
CA LEU A 24 -38.97 6.20 21.78
C LEU A 24 -38.82 5.94 20.27
N LEU A 25 -39.83 6.31 19.48
CA LEU A 25 -39.79 6.21 18.01
C LEU A 25 -38.81 7.17 17.39
N VAL A 26 -38.65 8.39 17.91
CA VAL A 26 -37.65 9.35 17.43
C VAL A 26 -36.24 8.90 17.81
N ALA A 27 -36.04 8.33 18.99
CA ALA A 27 -34.74 7.75 19.38
C ALA A 27 -34.36 6.53 18.52
N ALA A 28 -35.34 5.67 18.19
CA ALA A 28 -35.12 4.53 17.30
C ALA A 28 -34.83 4.97 15.84
N ALA A 29 -35.44 6.06 15.37
CA ALA A 29 -35.16 6.59 14.01
C ALA A 29 -33.77 7.25 13.89
N VAL A 30 -33.26 7.84 14.99
CA VAL A 30 -31.91 8.43 14.99
C VAL A 30 -30.79 7.36 14.99
N VAL A 31 -31.05 6.17 15.57
CA VAL A 31 -30.11 5.04 15.54
C VAL A 31 -30.05 4.37 14.16
N ALA A 32 -31.07 4.53 13.31
CA ALA A 32 -31.13 3.91 11.98
C ALA A 32 -30.46 4.71 10.86
N ILE A 33 -29.91 5.92 11.15
CA ILE A 33 -29.16 6.72 10.19
C ILE A 33 -27.70 6.82 10.66
N THR A 34 -27.07 5.71 10.97
CA THR A 34 -25.63 5.65 10.85
C THR A 34 -25.34 5.51 9.35
N PRO A 35 -24.71 6.48 8.69
CA PRO A 35 -24.20 6.23 7.36
C PRO A 35 -23.31 4.99 7.50
N THR A 36 -23.62 3.92 6.75
CA THR A 36 -22.64 2.87 6.52
C THR A 36 -21.43 3.60 5.96
N ARG A 37 -20.37 3.73 6.77
CA ARG A 37 -19.07 4.15 6.23
C ARG A 37 -18.84 3.24 5.05
N ALA A 38 -18.65 3.82 3.88
CA ALA A 38 -18.04 3.08 2.78
C ALA A 38 -16.80 2.41 3.37
N ASP A 39 -16.62 1.12 3.11
CA ASP A 39 -15.45 0.41 3.65
C ASP A 39 -14.21 1.16 3.14
N ALA A 40 -13.40 1.65 4.08
CA ALA A 40 -12.17 2.37 3.75
C ALA A 40 -11.30 1.50 2.82
N ALA A 41 -10.55 2.14 1.92
CA ALA A 41 -9.62 1.42 1.05
C ALA A 41 -8.77 0.44 1.88
N THR A 42 -8.68 -0.79 1.42
CA THR A 42 -7.90 -1.84 2.08
C THR A 42 -6.58 -2.05 1.38
N PHE A 43 -5.56 -2.42 2.16
CA PHE A 43 -4.25 -2.78 1.62
C PHE A 43 -4.39 -3.90 0.58
N VAL A 44 -3.62 -3.81 -0.50
CA VAL A 44 -3.58 -4.81 -1.56
C VAL A 44 -2.33 -5.66 -1.37
N ASP A 45 -2.52 -6.91 -0.98
CA ASP A 45 -1.44 -7.87 -0.84
C ASP A 45 -0.94 -8.28 -2.23
N LEU A 46 0.35 -8.10 -2.46
CA LEU A 46 1.03 -8.44 -3.72
C LEU A 46 1.63 -9.86 -3.71
N GLY A 47 1.60 -10.56 -2.56
CA GLY A 47 2.21 -11.87 -2.42
C GLY A 47 3.67 -11.88 -2.89
N THR A 48 4.04 -12.85 -3.70
CA THR A 48 5.41 -12.95 -4.25
C THR A 48 5.75 -11.86 -5.28
N ALA A 49 4.75 -11.13 -5.81
CA ALA A 49 5.00 -9.96 -6.66
C ALA A 49 5.55 -8.75 -5.88
N GLU A 50 5.54 -8.80 -4.55
CA GLU A 50 6.03 -7.70 -3.72
C GLU A 50 7.53 -7.42 -3.91
N SER A 51 8.35 -8.44 -4.19
CA SER A 51 9.78 -8.29 -4.43
C SER A 51 10.11 -7.62 -5.78
N TYR A 52 9.15 -7.57 -6.70
CA TYR A 52 9.38 -7.05 -8.05
C TYR A 52 9.15 -5.54 -8.11
N ALA A 53 10.15 -4.83 -8.63
CA ALA A 53 10.00 -3.44 -9.06
C ALA A 53 9.39 -3.34 -10.47
N VAL A 54 9.69 -4.34 -11.33
CA VAL A 54 9.17 -4.45 -12.69
C VAL A 54 8.72 -5.88 -12.96
N LEU A 55 7.46 -6.07 -13.39
CA LEU A 55 6.94 -7.37 -13.78
C LEU A 55 6.10 -7.23 -15.05
N ALA A 56 6.28 -8.12 -16.01
CA ALA A 56 5.56 -8.09 -17.29
C ALA A 56 5.02 -9.48 -17.68
N GLY A 57 3.91 -9.49 -18.41
CA GLY A 57 3.35 -10.72 -18.97
C GLY A 57 4.11 -11.24 -20.20
N SER A 58 4.58 -10.36 -21.05
CA SER A 58 5.20 -10.75 -22.33
C SER A 58 6.68 -10.43 -22.43
N THR A 59 7.09 -9.21 -22.21
CA THR A 59 8.49 -8.75 -22.34
C THR A 59 8.78 -7.58 -21.42
N VAL A 60 10.04 -7.44 -20.97
CA VAL A 60 10.60 -6.19 -20.46
C VAL A 60 11.64 -5.67 -21.46
N THR A 61 11.45 -4.44 -21.93
CA THR A 61 12.39 -3.79 -22.83
C THR A 61 12.89 -2.50 -22.19
N ASN A 62 14.21 -2.36 -22.09
CA ASN A 62 14.81 -1.14 -21.58
C ASN A 62 15.66 -0.46 -22.67
N THR A 63 15.59 0.86 -22.71
CA THR A 63 16.48 1.72 -23.51
C THR A 63 17.19 2.68 -22.58
N GLY A 64 18.50 2.80 -22.76
CA GLY A 64 19.33 3.69 -21.93
C GLY A 64 19.65 3.14 -20.54
N PRO A 65 20.33 3.92 -19.70
CA PRO A 65 20.89 3.49 -18.42
C PRO A 65 19.84 3.56 -17.29
N SER A 66 18.70 2.83 -17.43
CA SER A 66 17.74 2.71 -16.36
C SER A 66 18.33 1.99 -15.14
N VAL A 67 17.93 2.41 -13.94
CA VAL A 67 18.27 1.78 -12.67
C VAL A 67 17.00 1.24 -12.02
N VAL A 68 16.96 -0.07 -11.77
CA VAL A 68 15.81 -0.75 -11.14
C VAL A 68 16.28 -1.36 -9.83
N THR A 69 15.76 -0.86 -8.72
CA THR A 69 16.01 -1.40 -7.37
C THR A 69 14.87 -2.33 -7.00
N GLY A 70 15.15 -3.64 -6.94
CA GLY A 70 14.21 -4.74 -6.78
C GLY A 70 14.23 -5.70 -7.97
N ASP A 71 13.43 -6.75 -7.92
CA ASP A 71 13.41 -7.76 -8.96
C ASP A 71 12.78 -7.27 -10.27
N VAL A 72 13.27 -7.84 -11.39
CA VAL A 72 12.70 -7.68 -12.73
C VAL A 72 12.17 -9.03 -13.20
N GLY A 73 10.91 -9.11 -13.59
CA GLY A 73 10.28 -10.36 -13.98
C GLY A 73 9.52 -10.34 -15.29
N VAL A 74 9.46 -11.48 -15.95
CA VAL A 74 8.61 -11.71 -17.12
C VAL A 74 8.03 -13.13 -17.05
N SER A 75 6.72 -13.28 -17.11
CA SER A 75 6.02 -14.57 -17.22
C SER A 75 4.60 -14.37 -17.80
N PRO A 76 4.12 -15.21 -18.71
CA PRO A 76 4.75 -16.41 -19.31
C PRO A 76 5.85 -16.09 -20.34
N GLY A 77 6.03 -14.82 -20.71
CA GLY A 77 7.13 -14.39 -21.57
C GLY A 77 8.50 -14.70 -20.96
N THR A 78 9.53 -14.60 -21.77
CA THR A 78 10.91 -14.91 -21.35
C THR A 78 11.91 -13.82 -21.73
N ALA A 79 11.49 -12.79 -22.45
CA ALA A 79 12.40 -11.80 -23.00
C ALA A 79 12.56 -10.59 -22.07
N VAL A 80 13.77 -10.40 -21.56
CA VAL A 80 14.23 -9.18 -20.90
C VAL A 80 15.40 -8.63 -21.70
N THR A 81 15.28 -7.41 -22.22
CA THR A 81 16.28 -6.79 -23.11
C THR A 81 16.68 -5.41 -22.59
N GLY A 82 17.91 -4.98 -22.95
CA GLY A 82 18.44 -3.67 -22.54
C GLY A 82 19.03 -3.64 -21.12
N PHE A 83 19.39 -4.79 -20.57
CA PHE A 83 20.14 -4.95 -19.33
C PHE A 83 21.41 -5.78 -19.60
N PRO A 84 22.59 -5.15 -19.91
CA PRO A 84 22.86 -3.70 -19.96
C PRO A 84 22.29 -2.98 -21.20
N PRO A 85 22.25 -1.60 -21.24
CA PRO A 85 22.85 -0.65 -20.30
C PRO A 85 22.05 -0.41 -19.01
N GLY A 86 20.81 -0.88 -18.92
CA GLY A 86 20.08 -0.87 -17.66
C GLY A 86 20.77 -1.73 -16.59
N THR A 87 20.53 -1.40 -15.33
CA THR A 87 21.07 -2.13 -14.18
C THR A 87 19.94 -2.52 -13.22
N VAL A 88 20.05 -3.71 -12.65
CA VAL A 88 19.19 -4.18 -11.55
C VAL A 88 20.03 -4.13 -10.28
N VAL A 89 19.50 -3.48 -9.25
CA VAL A 89 20.13 -3.28 -7.95
C VAL A 89 19.24 -3.92 -6.88
N GLU A 90 19.84 -4.58 -5.90
CA GLU A 90 19.11 -5.25 -4.81
C GLU A 90 18.00 -6.20 -5.30
N GLY A 91 18.25 -6.87 -6.43
CA GLY A 91 17.33 -7.79 -7.06
C GLY A 91 17.98 -8.61 -8.16
N SER A 92 17.18 -9.41 -8.82
CA SER A 92 17.58 -10.30 -9.90
C SER A 92 16.58 -10.27 -11.06
N ILE A 93 16.98 -10.82 -12.21
CA ILE A 93 16.09 -10.97 -13.37
C ILE A 93 15.56 -12.40 -13.40
N TYR A 94 14.22 -12.53 -13.40
CA TYR A 94 13.51 -13.81 -13.46
C TYR A 94 12.66 -13.88 -14.73
N THR A 95 12.69 -15.01 -15.43
CA THR A 95 11.94 -15.20 -16.69
C THR A 95 11.22 -16.54 -16.73
N GLY A 96 10.10 -16.58 -17.44
CA GLY A 96 9.31 -17.80 -17.62
C GLY A 96 8.77 -18.32 -16.27
N ASP A 97 9.01 -19.60 -16.00
CA ASP A 97 8.49 -20.28 -14.80
C ASP A 97 8.99 -19.68 -13.49
N ALA A 98 10.19 -19.08 -13.49
CA ALA A 98 10.76 -18.46 -12.29
C ALA A 98 9.99 -17.21 -11.82
N ALA A 99 9.24 -16.55 -12.70
CA ALA A 99 8.39 -15.42 -12.37
C ALA A 99 6.89 -15.77 -12.39
N ALA A 100 6.52 -17.03 -12.63
CA ALA A 100 5.13 -17.42 -12.81
C ALA A 100 4.30 -17.24 -11.54
N GLY A 101 4.87 -17.52 -10.36
CA GLY A 101 4.21 -17.31 -9.07
C GLY A 101 3.86 -15.85 -8.86
N ALA A 102 4.82 -14.95 -9.09
CA ALA A 102 4.61 -13.51 -8.96
C ALA A 102 3.54 -12.98 -9.95
N GLN A 103 3.49 -13.52 -11.16
CA GLN A 103 2.49 -13.15 -12.14
C GLN A 103 1.07 -13.62 -11.75
N ALA A 104 0.96 -14.78 -11.10
CA ALA A 104 -0.31 -15.27 -10.55
C ALA A 104 -0.78 -14.42 -9.37
N ASP A 105 0.13 -14.06 -8.46
CA ASP A 105 -0.15 -13.20 -7.32
C ASP A 105 -0.52 -11.78 -7.77
N LEU A 106 0.16 -11.25 -8.80
CA LEU A 106 -0.24 -9.99 -9.43
C LEU A 106 -1.68 -10.04 -9.96
N GLY A 107 -2.08 -11.18 -10.55
CA GLY A 107 -3.47 -11.39 -10.98
C GLY A 107 -4.45 -11.24 -9.82
N THR A 108 -4.16 -11.88 -8.70
CA THR A 108 -4.97 -11.83 -7.48
C THR A 108 -5.01 -10.42 -6.88
N ALA A 109 -3.87 -9.75 -6.81
CA ALA A 109 -3.75 -8.37 -6.31
C ALA A 109 -4.53 -7.37 -7.19
N TYR A 110 -4.44 -7.51 -8.51
CA TYR A 110 -5.17 -6.72 -9.47
C TYR A 110 -6.70 -6.86 -9.26
N ASP A 111 -7.18 -8.09 -9.20
CA ASP A 111 -8.62 -8.37 -9.03
C ASP A 111 -9.12 -7.86 -7.66
N ASN A 112 -8.30 -7.97 -6.60
CA ASN A 112 -8.59 -7.39 -5.28
C ASN A 112 -8.70 -5.87 -5.33
N ALA A 113 -7.70 -5.19 -5.90
CA ALA A 113 -7.69 -3.73 -5.98
C ALA A 113 -8.87 -3.19 -6.81
N PHE A 114 -9.15 -3.79 -7.95
CA PHE A 114 -10.24 -3.37 -8.83
C PHE A 114 -11.62 -3.64 -8.23
N GLY A 115 -11.76 -4.73 -7.44
CA GLY A 115 -12.99 -5.14 -6.77
C GLY A 115 -13.36 -4.33 -5.52
N GLN A 116 -12.47 -3.47 -5.00
CA GLN A 116 -12.79 -2.69 -3.80
C GLN A 116 -13.96 -1.72 -4.04
N PRO A 117 -14.84 -1.50 -3.05
CA PRO A 117 -15.94 -0.56 -3.16
C PRO A 117 -15.42 0.87 -3.38
N THR A 118 -16.06 1.62 -4.28
CA THR A 118 -15.68 3.00 -4.59
C THR A 118 -16.19 3.96 -3.52
N GLU A 119 -15.31 4.77 -2.94
CA GLU A 119 -15.67 5.82 -1.98
C GLU A 119 -15.77 7.20 -2.66
N PHE A 120 -14.86 7.47 -3.59
CA PHE A 120 -14.75 8.78 -4.22
C PHE A 120 -14.72 8.66 -5.75
N SER A 121 -15.36 9.61 -6.41
CA SER A 121 -15.25 9.76 -7.86
C SER A 121 -14.25 10.86 -8.21
N LEU A 122 -13.38 10.59 -9.19
CA LEU A 122 -12.45 11.57 -9.75
C LEU A 122 -12.87 11.93 -11.18
N SER A 123 -12.65 13.18 -11.56
CA SER A 123 -12.69 13.56 -12.97
C SER A 123 -11.54 12.91 -13.75
N ALA A 124 -11.67 12.80 -15.07
CA ALA A 124 -10.63 12.19 -15.91
C ALA A 124 -9.28 12.93 -15.92
N ALA A 125 -9.27 14.22 -15.57
CA ALA A 125 -8.06 15.04 -15.53
C ALA A 125 -8.13 16.08 -14.39
N PRO A 126 -8.03 15.65 -13.12
CA PRO A 126 -8.00 16.59 -12.00
C PRO A 126 -6.64 17.29 -11.95
N VAL A 127 -6.66 18.60 -11.71
CA VAL A 127 -5.44 19.42 -11.68
C VAL A 127 -4.97 19.60 -10.24
N SER A 128 -3.79 19.05 -9.93
CA SER A 128 -3.10 19.21 -8.64
C SER A 128 -4.00 18.99 -7.41
N PRO A 129 -4.74 17.89 -7.31
CA PRO A 129 -5.61 17.64 -6.17
C PRO A 129 -4.82 17.25 -4.92
N THR A 130 -5.39 17.56 -3.74
CA THR A 130 -5.01 16.92 -2.47
C THR A 130 -6.03 15.85 -2.14
N LEU A 131 -5.59 14.61 -1.99
CA LEU A 131 -6.44 13.44 -1.84
C LEU A 131 -6.22 12.79 -0.47
N ILE A 132 -7.30 12.55 0.24
CA ILE A 132 -7.31 11.78 1.50
C ILE A 132 -7.31 10.27 1.20
N PRO A 133 -7.03 9.39 2.19
CA PRO A 133 -7.10 7.94 1.98
C PRO A 133 -8.48 7.47 1.50
N GLY A 134 -8.50 6.47 0.63
CA GLY A 134 -9.74 5.90 0.13
C GLY A 134 -9.63 5.27 -1.26
N THR A 135 -10.73 4.70 -1.73
CA THR A 135 -10.86 4.10 -3.06
C THR A 135 -11.50 5.08 -4.04
N TYR A 136 -10.72 5.47 -5.03
CA TYR A 136 -11.09 6.43 -6.07
C TYR A 136 -11.42 5.70 -7.37
N ALA A 137 -12.50 6.11 -8.03
CA ALA A 137 -12.82 5.64 -9.38
C ALA A 137 -12.98 6.83 -10.35
N VAL A 138 -12.56 6.61 -11.58
CA VAL A 138 -12.86 7.47 -12.72
C VAL A 138 -13.81 6.74 -13.67
N GLU A 139 -14.61 7.48 -14.44
CA GLU A 139 -15.55 6.87 -15.41
C GLU A 139 -14.87 6.47 -16.73
N SER A 140 -13.66 6.94 -16.98
CA SER A 140 -12.91 6.73 -18.22
C SER A 140 -11.39 6.65 -17.92
N GLY A 141 -10.55 7.03 -18.88
CA GLY A 141 -9.11 7.16 -18.65
C GLY A 141 -8.77 8.27 -17.66
N LEU A 142 -7.63 8.13 -17.00
CA LEU A 142 -7.11 9.10 -16.03
C LEU A 142 -5.86 9.79 -16.57
N LEU A 143 -5.88 11.14 -16.56
CA LEU A 143 -4.69 11.95 -16.81
C LEU A 143 -4.22 12.61 -15.50
N VAL A 144 -3.06 12.17 -15.00
CA VAL A 144 -2.38 12.79 -13.86
C VAL A 144 -1.56 13.97 -14.36
N THR A 145 -1.88 15.18 -13.92
CA THR A 145 -1.20 16.40 -14.35
C THR A 145 -0.90 17.33 -13.16
N GLY A 146 0.19 18.08 -13.26
CA GLY A 146 0.64 18.95 -12.18
C GLY A 146 1.18 18.17 -10.97
N THR A 147 0.94 18.67 -9.77
CA THR A 147 1.38 18.04 -8.51
C THR A 147 0.19 17.49 -7.75
N TRP A 148 0.13 16.18 -7.59
CA TRP A 148 -0.86 15.51 -6.75
C TRP A 148 -0.32 15.30 -5.35
N THR A 149 -1.13 15.57 -4.34
CA THR A 149 -0.76 15.38 -2.94
C THR A 149 -1.61 14.27 -2.34
N LEU A 150 -0.98 13.22 -1.81
CA LEU A 150 -1.64 12.17 -1.05
C LEU A 150 -1.38 12.45 0.43
N ASP A 151 -2.42 12.88 1.14
CA ASP A 151 -2.35 13.30 2.54
C ASP A 151 -2.92 12.22 3.46
N ALA A 152 -2.05 11.55 4.21
CA ALA A 152 -2.45 10.50 5.16
C ALA A 152 -3.12 11.02 6.43
N GLN A 153 -3.19 12.35 6.62
CA GLN A 153 -3.80 12.96 7.79
C GLN A 153 -3.21 12.45 9.13
N GLY A 154 -1.94 12.05 9.12
CA GLY A 154 -1.24 11.50 10.28
C GLY A 154 -1.41 9.99 10.48
N ASN A 155 -2.09 9.29 9.58
CA ASN A 155 -2.23 7.82 9.63
C ASN A 155 -1.20 7.15 8.70
N PRO A 156 -0.14 6.49 9.22
CA PRO A 156 0.85 5.81 8.38
C PRO A 156 0.30 4.57 7.66
N ASP A 157 -0.82 4.01 8.11
CA ASP A 157 -1.48 2.86 7.50
C ASP A 157 -2.56 3.27 6.48
N ALA A 158 -2.62 4.56 6.15
CA ALA A 158 -3.55 5.09 5.16
C ALA A 158 -3.32 4.48 3.78
N VAL A 159 -4.41 4.05 3.12
CA VAL A 159 -4.37 3.37 1.81
C VAL A 159 -5.11 4.19 0.76
N TRP A 160 -4.55 4.23 -0.44
CA TRP A 160 -5.19 4.77 -1.65
C TRP A 160 -5.27 3.71 -2.73
N VAL A 161 -6.46 3.54 -3.30
CA VAL A 161 -6.68 2.68 -4.46
C VAL A 161 -7.34 3.49 -5.57
N PHE A 162 -6.66 3.61 -6.71
CA PHE A 162 -7.16 4.33 -7.89
C PHE A 162 -7.60 3.32 -8.95
N LYS A 163 -8.90 3.27 -9.23
CA LYS A 163 -9.50 2.37 -10.23
C LYS A 163 -9.75 3.13 -11.53
N VAL A 164 -9.07 2.73 -12.58
CA VAL A 164 -9.12 3.37 -13.89
C VAL A 164 -9.61 2.36 -14.93
N PRO A 165 -10.87 2.43 -15.40
CA PRO A 165 -11.44 1.42 -16.30
C PRO A 165 -10.92 1.51 -17.73
N ALA A 166 -10.09 2.50 -18.03
CA ALA A 166 -9.41 2.66 -19.32
C ALA A 166 -7.92 2.92 -19.10
N GLY A 167 -7.25 3.70 -19.95
CA GLY A 167 -5.82 3.98 -19.82
C GLY A 167 -5.49 5.00 -18.72
N LEU A 168 -4.37 4.78 -18.03
CA LEU A 168 -3.76 5.76 -17.14
C LEU A 168 -2.60 6.45 -17.85
N THR A 169 -2.58 7.77 -17.81
CA THR A 169 -1.46 8.56 -18.35
C THR A 169 -1.02 9.60 -17.34
N THR A 170 0.29 9.76 -17.16
CA THR A 170 0.83 10.93 -16.46
C THR A 170 1.38 11.92 -17.46
N ALA A 171 1.15 13.21 -17.24
CA ALA A 171 1.76 14.25 -18.06
C ALA A 171 3.28 14.33 -17.80
N SER A 172 4.03 14.84 -18.77
CA SER A 172 5.45 15.10 -18.58
C SER A 172 5.66 16.09 -17.43
N GLY A 173 6.63 15.78 -16.55
CA GLY A 173 6.95 16.59 -15.38
C GLY A 173 5.86 16.61 -14.29
N SER A 174 4.84 15.75 -14.37
CA SER A 174 3.86 15.59 -13.30
C SER A 174 4.52 15.00 -12.06
N ASN A 175 3.98 15.31 -10.89
CA ASN A 175 4.58 14.93 -9.63
C ASN A 175 3.52 14.41 -8.64
N ILE A 176 3.77 13.29 -8.00
CA ILE A 176 2.97 12.77 -6.89
C ILE A 176 3.80 12.90 -5.62
N ILE A 177 3.26 13.55 -4.60
CA ILE A 177 3.92 13.74 -3.31
C ILE A 177 3.11 13.13 -2.17
N LEU A 178 3.83 12.59 -1.20
CA LEU A 178 3.28 12.00 0.01
C LEU A 178 3.40 12.99 1.16
N GLN A 179 2.33 13.16 1.95
CA GLN A 179 2.31 14.05 3.11
C GLN A 179 1.73 13.38 4.35
N ASN A 180 2.08 13.92 5.51
CA ASN A 180 1.52 13.56 6.81
C ASN A 180 1.53 12.05 7.11
N GLY A 181 2.65 11.38 6.79
CA GLY A 181 2.83 9.95 7.07
C GLY A 181 2.38 9.01 5.96
N ALA A 182 1.94 9.51 4.80
CA ALA A 182 1.62 8.66 3.65
C ALA A 182 2.83 7.83 3.21
N GLN A 183 2.60 6.56 2.86
CA GLN A 183 3.63 5.62 2.45
C GLN A 183 3.40 5.13 1.02
N ALA A 184 4.46 5.03 0.22
CA ALA A 184 4.38 4.60 -1.18
C ALA A 184 3.86 3.16 -1.35
N CYS A 185 4.06 2.29 -0.36
CA CYS A 185 3.55 0.92 -0.37
C CYS A 185 2.03 0.83 -0.26
N ASN A 186 1.38 1.86 0.26
CA ASN A 186 -0.05 1.90 0.50
C ASN A 186 -0.79 2.63 -0.64
N VAL A 187 -0.11 2.91 -1.75
CA VAL A 187 -0.71 3.58 -2.92
C VAL A 187 -0.78 2.61 -4.09
N PHE A 188 -1.98 2.31 -4.55
CA PHE A 188 -2.25 1.35 -5.61
C PHE A 188 -3.01 2.00 -6.76
N TRP A 189 -2.49 1.82 -7.97
CA TRP A 189 -3.10 2.26 -9.21
C TRP A 189 -3.44 1.03 -10.05
N VAL A 190 -4.70 0.84 -10.37
CA VAL A 190 -5.14 -0.30 -11.16
C VAL A 190 -5.87 0.19 -12.40
N THR A 191 -5.39 -0.23 -13.58
CA THR A 191 -5.99 0.18 -14.86
C THR A 191 -6.35 -1.04 -15.72
N ASP A 192 -7.54 -1.00 -16.32
CA ASP A 192 -8.10 -2.09 -17.14
C ASP A 192 -7.56 -2.09 -18.58
N GLU A 193 -6.72 -1.13 -18.89
CA GLU A 193 -5.99 -1.04 -20.15
C GLU A 193 -4.49 -0.85 -19.91
N SER A 194 -3.87 0.03 -20.66
CA SER A 194 -2.45 0.36 -20.58
C SER A 194 -2.20 1.59 -19.70
N ALA A 195 -0.96 1.68 -19.21
CA ALA A 195 -0.49 2.86 -18.53
C ALA A 195 0.73 3.48 -19.25
N THR A 196 0.79 4.82 -19.25
CA THR A 196 1.93 5.57 -19.77
C THR A 196 2.37 6.61 -18.76
N LEU A 197 3.59 6.49 -18.25
CA LEU A 197 4.20 7.51 -17.42
C LEU A 197 4.94 8.51 -18.30
N GLY A 198 4.59 9.79 -18.20
CA GLY A 198 5.16 10.87 -19.00
C GLY A 198 6.63 11.10 -18.68
N SER A 199 7.36 11.70 -19.62
CA SER A 199 8.78 12.00 -19.43
C SER A 199 9.02 12.90 -18.22
N ASP A 200 10.09 12.64 -17.48
CA ASP A 200 10.50 13.43 -16.30
C ASP A 200 9.42 13.53 -15.22
N SER A 201 8.43 12.61 -15.22
CA SER A 201 7.41 12.54 -14.17
C SER A 201 7.93 11.81 -12.94
N ASN A 202 7.44 12.21 -11.75
CA ASN A 202 7.68 11.51 -10.49
C ASN A 202 6.40 10.78 -10.08
N PHE A 203 6.43 9.47 -10.19
CA PHE A 203 5.30 8.60 -9.86
C PHE A 203 5.52 7.89 -8.53
N VAL A 204 4.47 7.74 -7.75
CA VAL A 204 4.50 7.08 -6.44
C VAL A 204 3.41 6.02 -6.37
N GLY A 205 3.79 4.83 -5.89
CA GLY A 205 2.89 3.71 -5.65
C GLY A 205 3.07 2.55 -6.61
N THR A 206 2.29 1.49 -6.38
CA THR A 206 2.26 0.29 -7.22
C THR A 206 1.28 0.48 -8.37
N LEU A 207 1.79 0.48 -9.60
CA LEU A 207 1.01 0.55 -10.83
C LEU A 207 0.77 -0.86 -11.37
N MET A 208 -0.48 -1.26 -11.43
CA MET A 208 -0.94 -2.53 -12.02
C MET A 208 -1.75 -2.24 -13.27
N ALA A 209 -1.30 -2.69 -14.43
CA ALA A 209 -2.02 -2.56 -15.69
C ALA A 209 -2.43 -3.92 -16.25
N LEU A 210 -3.65 -4.00 -16.79
CA LEU A 210 -4.11 -5.23 -17.44
C LEU A 210 -3.29 -5.54 -18.69
N THR A 211 -2.93 -4.50 -19.45
CA THR A 211 -2.15 -4.67 -20.66
C THR A 211 -0.71 -4.19 -20.46
N GLN A 212 -0.27 -3.18 -21.17
CA GLN A 212 1.13 -2.76 -21.17
C GLN A 212 1.39 -1.53 -20.30
N ILE A 213 2.63 -1.37 -19.86
CA ILE A 213 3.12 -0.16 -19.20
C ILE A 213 4.28 0.41 -19.99
N THR A 214 4.22 1.71 -20.28
CA THR A 214 5.32 2.46 -20.88
C THR A 214 5.79 3.53 -19.89
N VAL A 215 7.07 3.51 -19.56
CA VAL A 215 7.72 4.51 -18.71
C VAL A 215 8.62 5.35 -19.60
N ASN A 216 8.19 6.57 -19.91
CA ASN A 216 8.92 7.46 -20.80
C ASN A 216 10.22 7.99 -20.17
N SER A 217 11.07 8.59 -21.00
CA SER A 217 12.43 8.99 -20.64
C SER A 217 12.47 9.89 -19.40
N GLY A 218 13.36 9.56 -18.47
CA GLY A 218 13.63 10.34 -17.28
C GLY A 218 12.57 10.24 -16.17
N ALA A 219 11.49 9.51 -16.41
CA ALA A 219 10.50 9.30 -15.36
C ALA A 219 11.07 8.48 -14.20
N THR A 220 10.71 8.87 -12.96
CA THR A 220 11.08 8.18 -11.74
C THR A 220 9.86 7.53 -11.11
N VAL A 221 10.03 6.35 -10.53
CA VAL A 221 8.97 5.59 -9.86
C VAL A 221 9.45 5.18 -8.46
N GLN A 222 8.85 5.77 -7.43
CA GLN A 222 8.94 5.25 -6.08
C GLN A 222 7.79 4.25 -5.88
N GLY A 223 7.99 3.03 -6.33
CA GLY A 223 6.91 2.08 -6.44
C GLY A 223 7.27 0.87 -7.30
N ARG A 224 6.25 0.35 -7.99
CA ARG A 224 6.34 -0.82 -8.88
C ARG A 224 5.58 -0.57 -10.17
N VAL A 225 6.03 -1.18 -11.26
CA VAL A 225 5.35 -1.19 -12.56
C VAL A 225 5.09 -2.64 -12.97
N LEU A 226 3.85 -3.08 -12.85
CA LEU A 226 3.43 -4.47 -12.93
C LEU A 226 2.37 -4.62 -14.03
N ALA A 227 2.75 -5.15 -15.19
CA ALA A 227 1.86 -5.41 -16.32
C ALA A 227 1.42 -6.88 -16.31
N ARG A 228 0.09 -7.11 -16.28
CA ARG A 228 -0.46 -8.44 -16.16
C ARG A 228 -0.29 -9.29 -17.43
N ASN A 229 -0.60 -8.74 -18.62
CA ASN A 229 -0.66 -9.56 -19.84
C ASN A 229 0.37 -9.17 -20.90
N ALA A 230 0.86 -7.93 -20.89
CA ALA A 230 1.69 -7.44 -21.98
C ALA A 230 3.05 -6.91 -21.50
N ALA A 231 3.67 -6.04 -22.26
CA ALA A 231 5.04 -5.60 -22.07
C ALA A 231 5.16 -4.46 -21.04
N VAL A 232 6.33 -4.38 -20.41
CA VAL A 232 6.83 -3.16 -19.76
C VAL A 232 7.99 -2.60 -20.57
N THR A 233 7.88 -1.31 -20.95
CA THR A 233 8.91 -0.59 -21.69
C THR A 233 9.49 0.53 -20.83
N LEU A 234 10.80 0.54 -20.68
CA LEU A 234 11.57 1.50 -19.90
C LEU A 234 12.50 2.32 -20.79
N ASN A 235 12.74 3.57 -20.41
CA ASN A 235 13.67 4.45 -21.11
C ASN A 235 14.34 5.42 -20.13
N ASN A 236 15.59 5.12 -19.76
CA ASN A 236 16.39 5.98 -18.87
C ASN A 236 15.64 6.34 -17.57
N ASN A 237 15.13 5.34 -16.88
CA ASN A 237 14.28 5.50 -15.69
C ASN A 237 15.01 5.14 -14.40
N VAL A 238 14.50 5.67 -13.29
CA VAL A 238 14.84 5.19 -11.95
C VAL A 238 13.57 4.62 -11.32
N ILE A 239 13.60 3.32 -11.03
CA ILE A 239 12.47 2.62 -10.40
C ILE A 239 12.98 2.03 -9.10
N THR A 240 12.39 2.45 -7.98
CA THR A 240 12.78 1.99 -6.65
C THR A 240 11.57 1.38 -5.96
N ARG A 241 11.64 0.08 -5.72
CA ARG A 241 10.65 -0.63 -4.90
C ARG A 241 10.63 -0.01 -3.50
N PRO A 242 9.47 0.43 -2.98
CA PRO A 242 9.43 1.02 -1.66
C PRO A 242 9.62 -0.04 -0.59
N GLU A 243 10.38 0.29 0.43
CA GLU A 243 10.45 -0.45 1.68
C GLU A 243 9.52 0.25 2.68
N CYS A 244 8.48 -0.44 3.10
CA CYS A 244 7.56 0.09 4.10
C CYS A 244 7.92 -0.41 5.47
N GLY A 245 8.03 0.53 6.41
CA GLY A 245 8.07 0.18 7.81
C GLY A 245 6.74 -0.47 8.21
N THR A 246 6.76 -1.75 8.56
CA THR A 246 5.66 -2.34 9.31
C THR A 246 5.62 -1.61 10.64
N THR A 247 4.57 -0.81 10.86
CA THR A 247 4.27 -0.36 12.21
C THR A 247 3.85 -1.61 12.97
N THR A 248 4.83 -2.27 13.60
CA THR A 248 4.52 -3.31 14.58
C THR A 248 3.75 -2.60 15.68
N THR A 249 2.44 -2.69 15.66
CA THR A 249 1.62 -2.34 16.81
C THR A 249 2.02 -3.33 17.90
N THR A 250 2.98 -2.92 18.71
CA THR A 250 3.26 -3.61 19.96
C THR A 250 1.99 -3.43 20.78
N THR A 251 1.09 -4.39 20.69
CA THR A 251 0.02 -4.55 21.68
C THR A 251 0.76 -4.70 22.99
N GLY A 252 0.79 -3.62 23.75
CA GLY A 252 1.37 -3.62 25.08
C GLY A 252 0.60 -4.64 25.91
N ASP A 253 1.18 -5.81 26.05
CA ASP A 253 0.81 -6.74 27.09
C ASP A 253 1.09 -6.02 28.39
N ALA A 254 0.04 -5.56 29.04
CA ALA A 254 0.11 -5.00 30.37
C ALA A 254 0.55 -6.13 31.30
N ALA A 255 1.86 -6.27 31.45
CA ALA A 255 2.43 -7.11 32.49
C ALA A 255 1.95 -6.56 33.84
N THR A 256 0.98 -7.24 34.41
CA THR A 256 0.64 -7.14 35.82
C THR A 256 1.89 -7.38 36.64
N GLY A 257 2.37 -6.31 37.28
CA GLY A 257 3.50 -6.37 38.18
C GLY A 257 3.22 -7.33 39.32
N ASP A 258 3.98 -8.43 39.37
CA ASP A 258 4.10 -9.25 40.55
C ASP A 258 5.34 -8.77 41.33
N ALA A 259 5.08 -8.23 42.51
CA ALA A 259 6.08 -7.75 43.39
C ALA A 259 6.76 -8.95 44.10
N ALA A 260 7.88 -9.40 43.59
CA ALA A 260 8.71 -10.36 44.32
C ALA A 260 9.67 -9.61 45.25
N THR A 261 9.44 -9.83 46.53
CA THR A 261 10.23 -9.45 47.67
C THR A 261 11.69 -9.96 47.55
N GLY A 262 12.61 -9.07 47.88
CA GLY A 262 14.05 -9.35 47.90
C GLY A 262 14.45 -10.45 48.85
N ASP A 263 15.50 -11.17 48.47
CA ASP A 263 16.36 -11.90 49.41
C ASP A 263 17.82 -11.62 49.09
N ALA A 264 18.50 -11.15 50.09
CA ALA A 264 19.91 -10.82 50.04
C ALA A 264 20.72 -12.05 50.39
N ALA A 265 21.55 -12.54 49.51
CA ALA A 265 22.58 -13.53 49.86
C ALA A 265 23.97 -13.00 49.52
N THR A 266 24.73 -12.96 50.58
CA THR A 266 26.12 -12.61 50.76
C THR A 266 27.08 -13.38 49.86
N GLY A 267 28.20 -12.70 49.56
CA GLY A 267 29.28 -13.08 48.70
C GLY A 267 30.05 -14.35 49.04
N ASP A 268 30.83 -14.78 48.08
CA ASP A 268 32.13 -15.41 48.37
C ASP A 268 33.12 -15.11 47.23
N ALA A 269 34.30 -14.72 47.65
CA ALA A 269 35.44 -14.41 46.80
C ALA A 269 36.34 -15.67 46.74
N ALA A 270 36.64 -16.15 45.54
CA ALA A 270 37.71 -17.12 45.35
C ALA A 270 38.68 -16.65 44.26
N THR A 271 39.87 -16.50 44.75
CA THR A 271 41.13 -16.17 44.11
C THR A 271 41.63 -17.21 43.11
N GLY A 272 42.19 -16.68 42.02
CA GLY A 272 43.46 -17.09 41.40
C GLY A 272 43.62 -18.48 40.80
N ASP A 273 44.02 -18.52 39.55
CA ASP A 273 45.31 -19.09 39.22
C ASP A 273 45.77 -18.69 37.79
N ALA A 274 47.03 -18.29 37.70
CA ALA A 274 47.72 -17.98 36.45
C ALA A 274 48.51 -19.24 36.04
N ALA A 275 48.37 -19.68 34.80
CA ALA A 275 49.29 -20.64 34.21
C ALA A 275 49.83 -20.09 32.87
N THR A 276 51.10 -19.89 32.92
CA THR A 276 52.07 -19.50 31.88
C THR A 276 52.35 -20.63 30.88
N GLY A 277 52.59 -20.25 29.62
CA GLY A 277 53.60 -20.90 28.79
C GLY A 277 53.07 -22.01 27.87
N ASP A 278 53.24 -21.88 26.58
CA ASP A 278 54.48 -22.29 25.90
C ASP A 278 54.48 -21.87 24.42
N ALA A 279 55.64 -21.41 23.95
CA ALA A 279 55.92 -21.09 22.59
C ALA A 279 56.58 -22.31 21.92
N ALA A 280 56.12 -22.73 20.77
CA ALA A 280 56.86 -23.65 19.89
C ALA A 280 56.99 -23.08 18.48
N THR A 281 58.19 -22.79 18.17
CA THR A 281 58.78 -22.39 16.86
C THR A 281 58.96 -23.57 15.91
N GLY A 282 58.91 -23.26 14.59
CA GLY A 282 59.56 -24.06 13.53
C GLY A 282 58.55 -24.88 12.75
N ASP A 283 58.59 -24.96 11.45
CA ASP A 283 59.74 -25.01 10.52
C ASP A 283 59.27 -24.76 9.08
N ALA A 284 60.11 -24.17 8.28
CA ALA A 284 59.94 -24.01 6.84
C ALA A 284 60.49 -25.26 6.12
N ALA A 285 59.76 -25.74 5.10
CA ALA A 285 60.36 -26.58 4.03
C ALA A 285 59.63 -26.41 2.72
N THR A 286 60.32 -25.92 1.81
CA THR A 286 60.37 -25.96 0.33
C THR A 286 59.92 -27.29 -0.26
N GLY A 287 59.19 -27.20 -1.39
CA GLY A 287 58.84 -28.24 -2.33
C GLY A 287 58.00 -27.71 -3.46
#